data_9e5d9e472f19b633de72df41f9797105
#
_entry.id   9e5d9e472f19b633de72df41f9797105
#
_cell.length_a   1.000
_cell.length_b   1.000
_cell.length_c   1.000
_cell.angle_alpha   90.00
_cell.angle_beta   90.00
_cell.angle_gamma   90.00
#
_symmetry.space_group_name_H-M   'P 1'
#
loop_
_entity.id
_entity.type
_entity.pdbx_description
1 polymer ?
#
loop_
_entity_poly.entity_id
_entity_poly.type
_entity_poly.pdbx_seq_one_letter_code
_entity_poly.pdbx_strand_id
1 'polypeptide(L)'
;MSVEDLSGTTAIVTGASRGFGRSVATALTAIGATVVGFARDTSHLAEVKSELGESFIPVAGDAADPVMAGQLIDRFRPRVLVLNAGATPLTRPIQQQTWETFSRNWDVDVKHVFHWAREALLAPLEPGSVVVSLSSGAALKGSPVSGGYAGAKATIRFISSYAAEESQRLGLGIRFASVLPPLTPGTEKGTVGVSGYAKRQGVDVKTFIERMGTTPGPDQVGKLIVELVTDSFYGPQAYVINSAGLSHAP
;
A
#
# COMPACT_ATOMS: atom_id res chain seq x y z
N MET A 1 -1.21 -7.61 23.91
CA MET A 1 -2.43 -6.94 23.41
C MET A 1 -3.18 -7.93 22.55
N SER A 2 -4.49 -8.13 22.72
CA SER A 2 -5.29 -9.00 21.87
C SER A 2 -5.47 -8.31 20.52
N VAL A 3 -5.05 -8.97 19.45
CA VAL A 3 -5.36 -8.53 18.08
C VAL A 3 -6.89 -8.58 17.94
N GLU A 4 -7.51 -7.48 17.51
CA GLU A 4 -8.95 -7.45 17.25
C GLU A 4 -9.26 -8.48 16.15
N ASP A 5 -10.20 -9.39 16.43
CA ASP A 5 -10.68 -10.38 15.47
C ASP A 5 -11.50 -9.69 14.39
N LEU A 6 -11.14 -9.89 13.12
CA LEU A 6 -11.88 -9.36 11.97
C LEU A 6 -12.88 -10.36 11.38
N SER A 7 -13.24 -11.42 12.11
CA SER A 7 -14.24 -12.39 11.67
C SER A 7 -15.56 -11.72 11.31
N GLY A 8 -16.13 -12.10 10.18
CA GLY A 8 -17.37 -11.52 9.66
C GLY A 8 -17.22 -10.14 9.02
N THR A 9 -16.00 -9.59 8.95
CA THR A 9 -15.74 -8.33 8.27
C THR A 9 -15.11 -8.53 6.89
N THR A 10 -15.26 -7.54 6.03
CA THR A 10 -14.63 -7.53 4.71
C THR A 10 -13.45 -6.56 4.69
N ALA A 11 -12.34 -6.99 4.09
CA ALA A 11 -11.22 -6.14 3.74
C ALA A 11 -11.06 -6.08 2.21
N ILE A 12 -10.73 -4.92 1.66
CA ILE A 12 -10.30 -4.79 0.26
C ILE A 12 -8.81 -4.50 0.25
N VAL A 13 -8.05 -5.26 -0.55
CA VAL A 13 -6.62 -5.04 -0.76
C VAL A 13 -6.34 -4.85 -2.24
N THR A 14 -5.94 -3.66 -2.64
CA THR A 14 -5.54 -3.39 -4.02
C THR A 14 -4.09 -3.84 -4.27
N GLY A 15 -3.82 -4.38 -5.46
CA GLY A 15 -2.52 -4.98 -5.77
C GLY A 15 -2.24 -6.25 -4.98
N ALA A 16 -3.29 -7.04 -4.66
CA ALA A 16 -3.23 -8.22 -3.80
C ALA A 16 -2.56 -9.45 -4.44
N SER A 17 -2.23 -9.41 -5.72
CA SER A 17 -1.73 -10.57 -6.47
C SER A 17 -0.27 -10.96 -6.15
N ARG A 18 0.54 -10.06 -5.58
CA ARG A 18 1.96 -10.29 -5.25
C ARG A 18 2.52 -9.30 -4.23
N GLY A 19 3.74 -9.57 -3.76
CA GLY A 19 4.51 -8.67 -2.88
C GLY A 19 3.76 -8.30 -1.60
N PHE A 20 3.83 -7.05 -1.20
CA PHE A 20 3.17 -6.58 0.03
C PHE A 20 1.66 -6.81 0.02
N GLY A 21 0.97 -6.56 -1.10
CA GLY A 21 -0.48 -6.75 -1.18
C GLY A 21 -0.91 -8.20 -0.93
N ARG A 22 -0.18 -9.19 -1.47
CA ARG A 22 -0.43 -10.62 -1.19
C ARG A 22 -0.20 -10.94 0.28
N SER A 23 0.92 -10.48 0.85
CA SER A 23 1.22 -10.72 2.27
C SER A 23 0.21 -10.06 3.21
N VAL A 24 -0.29 -8.86 2.87
CA VAL A 24 -1.37 -8.20 3.62
C VAL A 24 -2.66 -9.01 3.52
N ALA A 25 -3.03 -9.46 2.32
CA ALA A 25 -4.22 -10.29 2.13
C ALA A 25 -4.13 -11.58 2.96
N THR A 26 -3.00 -12.28 2.92
CA THR A 26 -2.73 -13.47 3.73
C THR A 26 -2.86 -13.17 5.23
N ALA A 27 -2.26 -12.08 5.70
CA ALA A 27 -2.27 -11.72 7.12
C ALA A 27 -3.69 -11.34 7.61
N LEU A 28 -4.48 -10.62 6.81
CA LEU A 28 -5.86 -10.27 7.13
C LEU A 28 -6.78 -11.51 7.15
N THR A 29 -6.59 -12.42 6.18
CA THR A 29 -7.33 -13.70 6.16
C THR A 29 -7.03 -14.54 7.40
N ALA A 30 -5.78 -14.56 7.86
CA ALA A 30 -5.37 -15.32 9.04
C ALA A 30 -6.02 -14.85 10.35
N ILE A 31 -6.56 -13.63 10.40
CA ILE A 31 -7.31 -13.09 11.53
C ILE A 31 -8.83 -12.98 11.25
N GLY A 32 -9.33 -13.79 10.33
CA GLY A 32 -10.75 -14.00 10.09
C GLY A 32 -11.44 -13.09 9.07
N ALA A 33 -10.75 -12.11 8.48
CA ALA A 33 -11.34 -11.25 7.47
C ALA A 33 -11.64 -12.01 6.16
N THR A 34 -12.76 -11.69 5.52
CA THR A 34 -12.95 -11.99 4.10
C THR A 34 -12.25 -10.93 3.26
N VAL A 35 -11.26 -11.33 2.47
CA VAL A 35 -10.42 -10.39 1.71
C VAL A 35 -10.83 -10.36 0.24
N VAL A 36 -11.27 -9.20 -0.24
CA VAL A 36 -11.42 -8.91 -1.67
C VAL A 36 -10.06 -8.47 -2.21
N GLY A 37 -9.41 -9.37 -2.95
CA GLY A 37 -8.13 -9.09 -3.58
C GLY A 37 -8.30 -8.51 -4.98
N PHE A 38 -7.93 -7.24 -5.15
CA PHE A 38 -8.11 -6.51 -6.39
C PHE A 38 -6.77 -6.29 -7.13
N ALA A 39 -6.66 -6.76 -8.36
CA ALA A 39 -5.47 -6.57 -9.20
C ALA A 39 -5.80 -6.81 -10.68
N ARG A 40 -4.90 -6.42 -11.59
CA ARG A 40 -5.06 -6.62 -13.04
C ARG A 40 -4.76 -8.06 -13.47
N ASP A 41 -3.86 -8.72 -12.79
CA ASP A 41 -3.36 -10.05 -13.15
C ASP A 41 -4.26 -11.14 -12.55
N THR A 42 -5.06 -11.77 -13.41
CA THR A 42 -6.03 -12.79 -13.03
C THR A 42 -5.37 -14.11 -12.63
N SER A 43 -4.23 -14.46 -13.25
CA SER A 43 -3.51 -15.70 -12.96
C SER A 43 -2.91 -15.68 -11.55
N HIS A 44 -2.21 -14.61 -11.20
CA HIS A 44 -1.70 -14.45 -9.83
C HIS A 44 -2.82 -14.31 -8.78
N LEU A 45 -3.97 -13.71 -9.13
CA LEU A 45 -5.14 -13.69 -8.22
C LEU A 45 -5.70 -15.09 -7.99
N ALA A 46 -5.72 -15.94 -9.03
CA ALA A 46 -6.16 -17.34 -8.92
C ALA A 46 -5.22 -18.18 -8.04
N GLU A 47 -3.90 -17.94 -8.11
CA GLU A 47 -2.92 -18.55 -7.21
C GLU A 47 -3.22 -18.19 -5.75
N VAL A 48 -3.42 -16.90 -5.46
CA VAL A 48 -3.76 -16.44 -4.10
C VAL A 48 -5.10 -17.04 -3.62
N LYS A 49 -6.10 -17.14 -4.51
CA LYS A 49 -7.38 -17.82 -4.19
C LYS A 49 -7.17 -19.29 -3.85
N SER A 50 -6.32 -19.98 -4.60
CA SER A 50 -5.99 -21.38 -4.33
C SER A 50 -5.34 -21.59 -2.96
N GLU A 51 -4.54 -20.63 -2.49
CA GLU A 51 -3.87 -20.68 -1.20
C GLU A 51 -4.76 -20.29 -0.02
N LEU A 52 -5.55 -19.21 -0.18
CA LEU A 52 -6.34 -18.62 0.91
C LEU A 52 -7.78 -19.15 0.96
N GLY A 53 -8.20 -19.97 -0.01
CA GLY A 53 -9.49 -20.62 -0.02
C GLY A 53 -10.66 -19.61 -0.10
N GLU A 54 -11.79 -19.96 0.53
CA GLU A 54 -13.03 -19.18 0.43
C GLU A 54 -12.96 -17.79 1.06
N SER A 55 -12.02 -17.56 1.97
CA SER A 55 -11.81 -16.24 2.60
C SER A 55 -11.19 -15.21 1.67
N PHE A 56 -10.81 -15.58 0.43
CA PHE A 56 -10.28 -14.66 -0.56
C PHE A 56 -11.21 -14.59 -1.80
N ILE A 57 -11.64 -13.40 -2.16
CA ILE A 57 -12.48 -13.09 -3.33
C ILE A 57 -11.63 -12.36 -4.37
N PRO A 58 -11.21 -13.01 -5.47
CA PRO A 58 -10.43 -12.37 -6.51
C PRO A 58 -11.31 -11.45 -7.37
N VAL A 59 -10.88 -10.23 -7.59
CA VAL A 59 -11.53 -9.27 -8.50
C VAL A 59 -10.47 -8.66 -9.42
N ALA A 60 -10.71 -8.77 -10.73
CA ALA A 60 -9.80 -8.23 -11.74
C ALA A 60 -10.20 -6.80 -12.14
N GLY A 61 -9.20 -5.91 -12.26
CA GLY A 61 -9.42 -4.55 -12.73
C GLY A 61 -8.24 -3.61 -12.50
N ASP A 62 -8.37 -2.37 -13.01
CA ASP A 62 -7.38 -1.32 -12.80
C ASP A 62 -7.73 -0.49 -11.55
N ALA A 63 -6.81 -0.42 -10.61
CA ALA A 63 -7.02 0.35 -9.38
C ALA A 63 -7.08 1.87 -9.62
N ALA A 64 -6.57 2.36 -10.74
CA ALA A 64 -6.66 3.76 -11.13
C ALA A 64 -8.00 4.12 -11.82
N ASP A 65 -8.88 3.14 -12.06
CA ASP A 65 -10.22 3.38 -12.59
C ASP A 65 -11.16 3.90 -11.48
N PRO A 66 -11.71 5.13 -11.61
CA PRO A 66 -12.60 5.71 -10.61
C PRO A 66 -13.90 4.91 -10.44
N VAL A 67 -14.40 4.28 -11.51
CA VAL A 67 -15.64 3.51 -11.47
C VAL A 67 -15.48 2.28 -10.59
N MET A 68 -14.33 1.60 -10.70
CA MET A 68 -14.03 0.41 -9.90
C MET A 68 -13.95 0.74 -8.39
N ALA A 69 -13.41 1.90 -8.03
CA ALA A 69 -13.33 2.33 -6.63
C ALA A 69 -14.72 2.43 -6.00
N GLY A 70 -15.65 3.15 -6.64
CA GLY A 70 -17.03 3.30 -6.16
C GLY A 70 -17.79 1.98 -6.11
N GLN A 71 -17.74 1.19 -7.18
CA GLN A 71 -18.45 -0.09 -7.26
C GLN A 71 -18.01 -1.09 -6.19
N LEU A 72 -16.70 -1.20 -5.93
CA LEU A 72 -16.18 -2.16 -4.95
C LEU A 72 -16.45 -1.70 -3.51
N ILE A 73 -16.31 -0.41 -3.22
CA ILE A 73 -16.67 0.13 -1.91
C ILE A 73 -18.15 -0.05 -1.62
N ASP A 74 -19.03 0.27 -2.57
CA ASP A 74 -20.48 0.11 -2.39
C ASP A 74 -20.89 -1.37 -2.22
N ARG A 75 -20.35 -2.25 -3.07
CA ARG A 75 -20.68 -3.68 -3.05
C ARG A 75 -20.20 -4.38 -1.78
N PHE A 76 -19.02 -4.09 -1.32
CA PHE A 76 -18.36 -4.88 -0.27
C PHE A 76 -18.31 -4.21 1.09
N ARG A 77 -18.61 -2.91 1.19
CA ARG A 77 -18.64 -2.13 2.44
C ARG A 77 -17.47 -2.49 3.39
N PRO A 78 -16.22 -2.32 2.95
CA PRO A 78 -15.07 -2.86 3.68
C PRO A 78 -14.86 -2.18 5.04
N ARG A 79 -14.57 -2.97 6.07
CA ARG A 79 -14.08 -2.52 7.36
C ARG A 79 -12.62 -2.06 7.27
N VAL A 80 -11.85 -2.70 6.40
CA VAL A 80 -10.43 -2.39 6.13
C VAL A 80 -10.22 -2.20 4.63
N LEU A 81 -9.62 -1.07 4.26
CA LEU A 81 -9.27 -0.77 2.88
C LEU A 81 -7.77 -0.52 2.76
N VAL A 82 -7.04 -1.40 2.06
CA VAL A 82 -5.59 -1.28 1.89
C VAL A 82 -5.25 -0.89 0.45
N LEU A 83 -4.80 0.34 0.27
CA LEU A 83 -4.46 0.96 -1.00
C LEU A 83 -2.98 0.72 -1.33
N ASN A 84 -2.66 -0.48 -1.87
CA ASN A 84 -1.30 -0.93 -2.13
C ASN A 84 -0.91 -0.94 -3.62
N ALA A 85 -1.88 -1.03 -4.54
CA ALA A 85 -1.60 -1.05 -5.97
C ALA A 85 -0.70 0.13 -6.41
N GLY A 86 0.13 -0.10 -7.41
CA GLY A 86 0.99 0.95 -7.96
C GLY A 86 1.92 0.42 -9.04
N ALA A 87 2.38 1.32 -9.92
CA ALA A 87 3.30 1.00 -11.00
C ALA A 87 4.72 0.75 -10.48
N THR A 88 5.47 -0.09 -11.19
CA THR A 88 6.91 -0.25 -10.96
C THR A 88 7.63 1.01 -11.46
N PRO A 89 8.41 1.71 -10.61
CA PRO A 89 9.11 2.91 -11.02
C PRO A 89 10.21 2.60 -12.04
N LEU A 90 10.47 3.55 -12.94
CA LEU A 90 11.66 3.51 -13.77
C LEU A 90 12.84 4.08 -12.96
N THR A 91 13.92 3.30 -12.88
CA THR A 91 15.13 3.71 -12.16
C THR A 91 16.11 4.42 -13.11
N ARG A 92 15.93 5.73 -13.23
CA ARG A 92 16.77 6.62 -14.04
C ARG A 92 17.00 7.95 -13.32
N PRO A 93 18.19 8.56 -13.42
CA PRO A 93 18.42 9.92 -12.93
C PRO A 93 17.57 10.92 -13.73
N ILE A 94 17.30 12.09 -13.14
CA ILE A 94 16.33 13.06 -13.68
C ILE A 94 16.64 13.50 -15.12
N GLN A 95 17.91 13.68 -15.50
CA GLN A 95 18.31 14.08 -16.83
C GLN A 95 18.09 13.00 -17.92
N GLN A 96 17.76 11.77 -17.51
CA GLN A 96 17.46 10.64 -18.40
C GLN A 96 15.96 10.30 -18.43
N GLN A 97 15.13 11.13 -17.84
CA GLN A 97 13.68 10.94 -17.82
C GLN A 97 12.99 11.92 -18.76
N THR A 98 11.87 11.51 -19.35
CA THR A 98 10.87 12.38 -19.95
C THR A 98 9.77 12.65 -18.93
N TRP A 99 8.90 13.64 -19.18
CA TRP A 99 7.74 13.86 -18.35
C TRP A 99 6.86 12.61 -18.23
N GLU A 100 6.62 11.92 -19.32
CA GLU A 100 5.85 10.67 -19.36
C GLU A 100 6.42 9.59 -18.41
N THR A 101 7.75 9.38 -18.43
CA THR A 101 8.38 8.40 -17.55
C THR A 101 8.42 8.86 -16.09
N PHE A 102 8.51 10.16 -15.87
CA PHE A 102 8.51 10.76 -14.53
C PHE A 102 7.11 10.74 -13.90
N SER A 103 6.05 11.06 -14.66
CA SER A 103 4.66 11.12 -14.16
C SER A 103 3.99 9.76 -14.02
N ARG A 104 4.57 8.69 -14.54
CA ARG A 104 3.96 7.35 -14.56
C ARG A 104 3.37 6.88 -13.24
N ASN A 105 4.06 7.12 -12.12
CA ASN A 105 3.55 6.76 -10.80
C ASN A 105 2.46 7.72 -10.31
N TRP A 106 2.38 8.93 -10.85
CA TRP A 106 1.27 9.85 -10.60
C TRP A 106 -0.01 9.36 -11.28
N ASP A 107 0.10 8.94 -12.54
CA ASP A 107 -1.03 8.47 -13.34
C ASP A 107 -1.61 7.13 -12.83
N VAL A 108 -0.84 6.37 -12.07
CA VAL A 108 -1.29 5.10 -11.47
C VAL A 108 -1.47 5.21 -9.97
N ASP A 109 -0.38 5.47 -9.21
CA ASP A 109 -0.38 5.35 -7.75
C ASP A 109 -1.17 6.48 -7.08
N VAL A 110 -0.95 7.73 -7.51
CA VAL A 110 -1.67 8.90 -6.95
C VAL A 110 -3.13 8.87 -7.35
N LYS A 111 -3.41 8.63 -8.64
CA LYS A 111 -4.76 8.55 -9.17
C LYS A 111 -5.58 7.45 -8.48
N HIS A 112 -4.97 6.28 -8.27
CA HIS A 112 -5.56 5.19 -7.50
C HIS A 112 -5.96 5.66 -6.09
N VAL A 113 -4.99 6.12 -5.29
CA VAL A 113 -5.26 6.50 -3.89
C VAL A 113 -6.26 7.65 -3.80
N PHE A 114 -6.19 8.62 -4.71
CA PHE A 114 -7.14 9.73 -4.78
C PHE A 114 -8.58 9.23 -4.98
N HIS A 115 -8.82 8.38 -5.97
CA HIS A 115 -10.18 7.90 -6.24
C HIS A 115 -10.73 7.08 -5.08
N TRP A 116 -9.96 6.14 -4.54
CA TRP A 116 -10.44 5.28 -3.46
C TRP A 116 -10.66 6.04 -2.14
N ALA A 117 -9.77 6.97 -1.79
CA ALA A 117 -9.96 7.82 -0.61
C ALA A 117 -11.18 8.74 -0.77
N ARG A 118 -11.37 9.31 -1.98
CA ARG A 118 -12.54 10.12 -2.31
C ARG A 118 -13.83 9.33 -2.18
N GLU A 119 -13.92 8.15 -2.74
CA GLU A 119 -15.13 7.31 -2.66
C GLU A 119 -15.41 6.85 -1.23
N ALA A 120 -14.38 6.53 -0.43
CA ALA A 120 -14.53 6.19 0.98
C ALA A 120 -15.11 7.33 1.83
N LEU A 121 -14.99 8.60 1.38
CA LEU A 121 -15.59 9.77 2.01
C LEU A 121 -16.96 10.14 1.45
N LEU A 122 -17.20 9.94 0.14
CA LEU A 122 -18.46 10.31 -0.53
C LEU A 122 -19.61 9.33 -0.24
N ALA A 123 -19.31 8.04 -0.26
CA ALA A 123 -20.18 6.97 0.24
C ALA A 123 -19.55 6.44 1.52
N PRO A 124 -19.69 7.15 2.66
CA PRO A 124 -18.87 6.93 3.83
C PRO A 124 -18.89 5.46 4.25
N LEU A 125 -17.69 4.93 4.49
CA LEU A 125 -17.54 3.63 5.15
C LEU A 125 -18.13 3.72 6.57
N GLU A 126 -18.47 2.59 7.13
CA GLU A 126 -18.99 2.53 8.50
C GLU A 126 -17.99 3.14 9.51
N PRO A 127 -18.47 3.85 10.54
CA PRO A 127 -17.62 4.35 11.60
C PRO A 127 -16.72 3.27 12.20
N GLY A 128 -15.47 3.60 12.43
CA GLY A 128 -14.44 2.67 12.87
C GLY A 128 -13.71 1.94 11.73
N SER A 129 -14.12 2.11 10.46
CA SER A 129 -13.35 1.58 9.32
C SER A 129 -11.97 2.22 9.20
N VAL A 130 -11.04 1.48 8.63
CA VAL A 130 -9.63 1.90 8.49
C VAL A 130 -9.20 1.85 7.03
N VAL A 131 -8.66 2.97 6.54
CA VAL A 131 -8.07 3.08 5.20
C VAL A 131 -6.56 3.25 5.35
N VAL A 132 -5.78 2.32 4.80
CA VAL A 132 -4.31 2.36 4.84
C VAL A 132 -3.76 2.54 3.44
N SER A 133 -3.03 3.63 3.20
CA SER A 133 -2.36 3.90 1.93
C SER A 133 -0.88 3.52 2.00
N LEU A 134 -0.40 2.71 1.04
CA LEU A 134 1.02 2.37 0.95
C LEU A 134 1.79 3.48 0.24
N SER A 135 2.47 4.31 1.04
CA SER A 135 3.48 5.26 0.60
C SER A 135 4.85 4.55 0.44
N SER A 136 5.92 5.15 0.85
CA SER A 136 7.29 4.61 0.81
C SER A 136 8.23 5.47 1.65
N GLY A 137 9.29 4.90 2.17
CA GLY A 137 10.40 5.66 2.75
C GLY A 137 11.02 6.70 1.79
N ALA A 138 10.88 6.51 0.48
CA ALA A 138 11.27 7.50 -0.54
C ALA A 138 10.47 8.81 -0.45
N ALA A 139 9.28 8.80 0.14
CA ALA A 139 8.47 10.01 0.36
C ALA A 139 9.10 11.01 1.34
N LEU A 140 10.04 10.56 2.19
CA LEU A 140 10.68 11.40 3.21
C LEU A 140 11.92 12.13 2.68
N LYS A 141 12.73 11.45 1.87
CA LYS A 141 14.04 11.95 1.44
C LYS A 141 14.19 12.07 -0.07
N GLY A 142 13.15 11.71 -0.82
CA GLY A 142 13.24 11.61 -2.26
C GLY A 142 14.00 10.38 -2.74
N SER A 143 14.22 10.30 -4.05
CA SER A 143 15.02 9.25 -4.69
C SER A 143 15.72 9.79 -5.94
N PRO A 144 17.06 9.82 -5.98
CA PRO A 144 17.79 10.34 -7.13
C PRO A 144 17.66 9.48 -8.40
N VAL A 145 17.16 8.23 -8.26
CA VAL A 145 16.95 7.31 -9.38
C VAL A 145 15.49 7.08 -9.71
N SER A 146 14.57 7.56 -8.89
CA SER A 146 13.11 7.41 -9.11
C SER A 146 12.33 8.59 -8.51
N GLY A 147 12.71 9.82 -8.91
CA GLY A 147 12.14 11.05 -8.37
C GLY A 147 10.62 11.16 -8.55
N GLY A 148 10.10 10.76 -9.71
CA GLY A 148 8.66 10.74 -9.97
C GLY A 148 7.90 9.81 -9.02
N TYR A 149 8.45 8.63 -8.74
CA TYR A 149 7.90 7.72 -7.73
C TYR A 149 7.94 8.33 -6.32
N ALA A 150 9.06 8.93 -5.94
CA ALA A 150 9.21 9.55 -4.61
C ALA A 150 8.20 10.69 -4.41
N GLY A 151 8.01 11.54 -5.44
CA GLY A 151 7.00 12.60 -5.43
C GLY A 151 5.57 12.04 -5.35
N ALA A 152 5.25 11.00 -6.13
CA ALA A 152 3.95 10.32 -6.07
C ALA A 152 3.69 9.75 -4.67
N LYS A 153 4.68 9.12 -4.03
CA LYS A 153 4.54 8.55 -2.69
C LYS A 153 4.41 9.62 -1.59
N ALA A 154 5.05 10.78 -1.75
CA ALA A 154 4.81 11.93 -0.87
C ALA A 154 3.38 12.46 -1.03
N THR A 155 2.88 12.59 -2.26
CA THR A 155 1.49 13.01 -2.53
C THR A 155 0.47 12.05 -1.93
N ILE A 156 0.69 10.73 -1.99
CA ILE A 156 -0.17 9.72 -1.34
C ILE A 156 -0.24 9.95 0.17
N ARG A 157 0.88 10.27 0.81
CA ARG A 157 0.91 10.61 2.23
C ARG A 157 0.02 11.82 2.53
N PHE A 158 0.10 12.89 1.71
CA PHE A 158 -0.76 14.06 1.87
C PHE A 158 -2.24 13.76 1.61
N ILE A 159 -2.59 12.98 0.59
CA ILE A 159 -3.97 12.56 0.34
C ILE A 159 -4.56 11.85 1.57
N SER A 160 -3.80 10.95 2.21
CA SER A 160 -4.24 10.27 3.44
C SER A 160 -4.45 11.23 4.60
N SER A 161 -3.58 12.25 4.76
CA SER A 161 -3.74 13.29 5.78
C SER A 161 -4.99 14.13 5.52
N TYR A 162 -5.20 14.60 4.29
CA TYR A 162 -6.39 15.39 3.93
C TYR A 162 -7.68 14.59 4.12
N ALA A 163 -7.67 13.30 3.76
CA ALA A 163 -8.83 12.43 3.98
C ALA A 163 -9.11 12.21 5.48
N ALA A 164 -8.08 12.12 6.32
CA ALA A 164 -8.23 12.04 7.77
C ALA A 164 -8.85 13.31 8.35
N GLU A 165 -8.38 14.49 7.92
CA GLU A 165 -8.93 15.80 8.31
C GLU A 165 -10.40 15.93 7.92
N GLU A 166 -10.77 15.53 6.69
CA GLU A 166 -12.16 15.56 6.24
C GLU A 166 -13.04 14.56 7.00
N SER A 167 -12.56 13.35 7.26
CA SER A 167 -13.28 12.37 8.09
C SER A 167 -13.56 12.93 9.48
N GLN A 168 -12.58 13.58 10.11
CA GLN A 168 -12.73 14.21 11.41
C GLN A 168 -13.71 15.39 11.35
N ARG A 169 -13.57 16.30 10.37
CA ARG A 169 -14.43 17.47 10.18
C ARG A 169 -15.90 17.10 9.99
N LEU A 170 -16.16 15.98 9.30
CA LEU A 170 -17.50 15.48 9.00
C LEU A 170 -18.03 14.49 10.05
N GLY A 171 -17.24 14.13 11.07
CA GLY A 171 -17.64 13.18 12.10
C GLY A 171 -17.87 11.75 11.58
N LEU A 172 -17.17 11.34 10.50
CA LEU A 172 -17.42 10.04 9.85
C LEU A 172 -16.84 8.86 10.64
N GLY A 173 -15.90 9.10 11.54
CA GLY A 173 -15.27 8.04 12.32
C GLY A 173 -14.41 7.06 11.50
N ILE A 174 -14.00 7.44 10.29
CA ILE A 174 -13.12 6.64 9.43
C ILE A 174 -11.67 7.04 9.70
N ARG A 175 -10.81 6.08 9.97
CA ARG A 175 -9.38 6.30 10.19
C ARG A 175 -8.60 6.15 8.89
N PHE A 176 -7.95 7.22 8.45
CA PHE A 176 -7.02 7.19 7.31
C PHE A 176 -5.59 7.25 7.82
N ALA A 177 -4.77 6.29 7.42
CA ALA A 177 -3.35 6.24 7.76
C ALA A 177 -2.50 5.94 6.52
N SER A 178 -1.23 6.30 6.56
CA SER A 178 -0.29 5.89 5.54
C SER A 178 0.90 5.14 6.14
N VAL A 179 1.41 4.12 5.44
CA VAL A 179 2.60 3.39 5.84
C VAL A 179 3.72 3.61 4.83
N LEU A 180 4.94 3.72 5.33
CA LEU A 180 6.13 4.02 4.56
C LEU A 180 7.14 2.85 4.67
N PRO A 181 6.95 1.76 3.90
CA PRO A 181 7.90 0.66 3.87
C PRO A 181 9.26 1.12 3.33
N PRO A 182 10.36 0.54 3.81
CA PRO A 182 11.68 0.76 3.24
C PRO A 182 11.80 0.06 1.87
N LEU A 183 12.91 0.29 1.18
CA LEU A 183 13.30 -0.51 0.02
C LEU A 183 13.48 -1.97 0.47
N THR A 184 12.69 -2.89 -0.09
CA THR A 184 12.64 -4.29 0.34
C THR A 184 13.05 -5.20 -0.82
N PRO A 185 14.23 -5.82 -0.78
CA PRO A 185 14.78 -6.63 -1.88
C PRO A 185 13.89 -7.81 -2.32
N GLY A 186 13.13 -8.40 -1.44
CA GLY A 186 12.27 -9.55 -1.72
C GLY A 186 10.98 -9.25 -2.52
N THR A 187 10.81 -8.04 -3.04
CA THR A 187 9.68 -7.67 -3.90
C THR A 187 10.15 -7.31 -5.31
N GLU A 188 9.29 -7.45 -6.32
CA GLU A 188 9.63 -7.04 -7.70
C GLU A 188 10.05 -5.56 -7.77
N LYS A 189 9.27 -4.66 -7.18
CA LYS A 189 9.62 -3.23 -7.11
C LYS A 189 10.93 -2.99 -6.35
N GLY A 190 11.15 -3.75 -5.29
CA GLY A 190 12.37 -3.69 -4.50
C GLY A 190 13.60 -4.12 -5.29
N THR A 191 13.50 -5.20 -6.06
CA THR A 191 14.59 -5.67 -6.94
C THR A 191 14.99 -4.62 -7.97
N VAL A 192 14.00 -3.97 -8.61
CA VAL A 192 14.25 -2.86 -9.55
C VAL A 192 14.94 -1.69 -8.85
N GLY A 193 14.48 -1.31 -7.67
CA GLY A 193 15.08 -0.24 -6.87
C GLY A 193 16.52 -0.55 -6.46
N VAL A 194 16.76 -1.75 -5.91
CA VAL A 194 18.10 -2.23 -5.50
C VAL A 194 19.07 -2.17 -6.68
N SER A 195 18.66 -2.71 -7.85
CA SER A 195 19.51 -2.69 -9.05
C SER A 195 19.83 -1.27 -9.50
N GLY A 196 18.86 -0.35 -9.46
CA GLY A 196 19.05 1.06 -9.81
C GLY A 196 20.01 1.79 -8.88
N TYR A 197 19.90 1.58 -7.58
CA TYR A 197 20.80 2.18 -6.58
C TYR A 197 22.19 1.57 -6.62
N ALA A 198 22.33 0.24 -6.76
CA ALA A 198 23.60 -0.44 -6.91
C ALA A 198 24.38 0.11 -8.12
N LYS A 199 23.71 0.18 -9.29
CA LYS A 199 24.28 0.79 -10.50
C LYS A 199 24.73 2.24 -10.27
N ARG A 200 23.92 3.06 -9.59
CA ARG A 200 24.26 4.46 -9.29
C ARG A 200 25.50 4.59 -8.40
N GLN A 201 25.66 3.65 -7.46
CA GLN A 201 26.81 3.65 -6.54
C GLN A 201 28.05 2.96 -7.11
N GLY A 202 27.97 2.36 -8.30
CA GLY A 202 29.07 1.63 -8.92
C GLY A 202 29.43 0.33 -8.17
N VAL A 203 28.46 -0.29 -7.50
CA VAL A 203 28.65 -1.56 -6.78
C VAL A 203 27.73 -2.65 -7.36
N ASP A 204 28.07 -3.91 -7.10
CA ASP A 204 27.16 -5.00 -7.43
C ASP A 204 25.95 -5.07 -6.47
N VAL A 205 24.89 -5.79 -6.90
CA VAL A 205 23.63 -5.89 -6.16
C VAL A 205 23.83 -6.53 -4.77
N LYS A 206 24.69 -7.51 -4.65
CA LYS A 206 24.96 -8.21 -3.39
C LYS A 206 25.59 -7.24 -2.37
N THR A 207 26.65 -6.57 -2.78
CA THR A 207 27.31 -5.53 -1.96
C THR A 207 26.34 -4.43 -1.52
N PHE A 208 25.44 -4.00 -2.43
CA PHE A 208 24.43 -2.99 -2.08
C PHE A 208 23.46 -3.51 -1.01
N ILE A 209 22.94 -4.74 -1.14
CA ILE A 209 22.03 -5.36 -0.16
C ILE A 209 22.73 -5.52 1.20
N GLU A 210 23.97 -5.97 1.22
CA GLU A 210 24.76 -6.10 2.47
C GLU A 210 24.89 -4.74 3.20
N ARG A 211 25.11 -3.67 2.46
CA ARG A 211 25.20 -2.29 3.02
C ARG A 211 23.86 -1.73 3.51
N MET A 212 22.74 -2.18 2.93
CA MET A 212 21.39 -1.77 3.37
C MET A 212 21.05 -2.29 4.77
N GLY A 213 21.66 -3.39 5.18
CA GLY A 213 21.29 -4.09 6.42
C GLY A 213 19.93 -4.78 6.33
N THR A 214 19.41 -5.18 7.49
CA THR A 214 18.14 -5.91 7.59
C THR A 214 16.95 -4.98 7.34
N THR A 215 16.12 -5.35 6.36
CA THR A 215 14.85 -4.67 6.05
C THR A 215 13.67 -5.63 6.26
N PRO A 216 12.50 -5.15 6.67
CA PRO A 216 11.31 -5.98 6.81
C PRO A 216 10.94 -6.65 5.50
N GLY A 217 10.73 -7.97 5.54
CA GLY A 217 10.21 -8.73 4.40
C GLY A 217 8.71 -8.51 4.20
N PRO A 218 8.14 -9.00 3.08
CA PRO A 218 6.72 -8.85 2.79
C PRO A 218 5.80 -9.34 3.91
N ASP A 219 6.09 -10.50 4.50
CA ASP A 219 5.26 -11.08 5.57
C ASP A 219 5.28 -10.24 6.84
N GLN A 220 6.43 -9.66 7.18
CA GLN A 220 6.52 -8.74 8.31
C GLN A 220 5.73 -7.45 8.04
N VAL A 221 5.78 -6.92 6.82
CA VAL A 221 4.96 -5.76 6.42
C VAL A 221 3.47 -6.10 6.52
N GLY A 222 3.05 -7.29 6.06
CA GLY A 222 1.67 -7.76 6.21
C GLY A 222 1.19 -7.78 7.67
N LYS A 223 1.98 -8.34 8.56
CA LYS A 223 1.70 -8.39 10.02
C LYS A 223 1.61 -6.99 10.64
N LEU A 224 2.52 -6.09 10.28
CA LEU A 224 2.50 -4.71 10.79
C LEU A 224 1.30 -3.90 10.29
N ILE A 225 0.80 -4.18 9.07
CA ILE A 225 -0.44 -3.57 8.60
C ILE A 225 -1.64 -4.12 9.36
N VAL A 226 -1.66 -5.43 9.67
CA VAL A 226 -2.69 -6.01 10.54
C VAL A 226 -2.67 -5.34 11.92
N GLU A 227 -1.51 -5.23 12.55
CA GLU A 227 -1.35 -4.51 13.83
C GLU A 227 -1.90 -3.08 13.74
N LEU A 228 -1.54 -2.33 12.69
CA LEU A 228 -2.02 -0.96 12.50
C LEU A 228 -3.55 -0.88 12.36
N VAL A 229 -4.21 -1.83 11.70
CA VAL A 229 -5.66 -1.76 11.49
C VAL A 229 -6.47 -2.26 12.68
N THR A 230 -5.91 -3.15 13.49
CA THR A 230 -6.60 -3.78 14.64
C THR A 230 -6.30 -3.11 15.98
N ASP A 231 -5.22 -2.35 16.11
CA ASP A 231 -4.87 -1.66 17.34
C ASP A 231 -5.31 -0.19 17.29
N SER A 232 -6.15 0.21 18.23
CA SER A 232 -6.64 1.58 18.37
C SER A 232 -5.56 2.59 18.83
N PHE A 233 -4.40 2.11 19.27
CA PHE A 233 -3.24 2.95 19.57
C PHE A 233 -2.76 3.74 18.35
N TYR A 234 -2.88 3.15 17.14
CA TYR A 234 -2.45 3.81 15.92
C TYR A 234 -3.53 4.76 15.39
N GLY A 235 -3.25 6.06 15.47
CA GLY A 235 -4.11 7.14 14.98
C GLY A 235 -4.06 7.35 13.46
N PRO A 236 -4.74 8.40 12.97
CA PRO A 236 -4.77 8.76 11.54
C PRO A 236 -3.49 9.52 11.13
N GLN A 237 -2.37 8.82 11.10
CA GLN A 237 -1.04 9.39 10.87
C GLN A 237 -0.24 8.60 9.83
N ALA A 238 0.96 9.08 9.53
CA ALA A 238 1.92 8.36 8.70
C ALA A 238 2.91 7.57 9.58
N TYR A 239 3.16 6.32 9.21
CA TYR A 239 4.03 5.41 9.96
C TYR A 239 5.15 4.86 9.09
N VAL A 240 6.38 4.97 9.55
CA VAL A 240 7.53 4.29 8.95
C VAL A 240 7.53 2.83 9.42
N ILE A 241 7.70 1.92 8.48
CA ILE A 241 7.93 0.49 8.76
C ILE A 241 9.43 0.25 8.85
N ASN A 242 9.88 -0.35 9.95
CA ASN A 242 11.27 -0.78 10.14
C ASN A 242 11.33 -2.16 10.82
N SER A 243 12.53 -2.66 11.08
CA SER A 243 12.72 -3.98 11.72
C SER A 243 12.19 -4.07 13.16
N ALA A 244 12.02 -2.92 13.83
CA ALA A 244 11.48 -2.86 15.19
C ALA A 244 9.95 -2.68 15.22
N GLY A 245 9.28 -2.47 14.06
CA GLY A 245 7.84 -2.27 13.97
C GLY A 245 7.43 -0.97 13.29
N LEU A 246 6.34 -0.37 13.76
CA LEU A 246 5.80 0.90 13.28
C LEU A 246 6.28 2.06 14.17
N SER A 247 6.71 3.14 13.53
CA SER A 247 7.03 4.40 14.22
C SER A 247 6.45 5.58 13.47
N HIS A 248 6.12 6.68 14.17
CA HIS A 248 5.62 7.88 13.52
C HIS A 248 6.60 8.38 12.45
N ALA A 249 6.08 8.74 11.28
CA ALA A 249 6.87 9.40 10.25
C ALA A 249 7.08 10.88 10.63
N PRO A 250 8.30 11.42 10.37
CA PRO A 250 8.59 12.83 10.58
C PRO A 250 7.77 13.75 9.65
#